data_21961028ea98c9ce86d3d948aff1011a
#
_entry.id   21961028ea98c9ce86d3d948aff1011a
#
_cell.length_a   1.000
_cell.length_b   1.000
_cell.length_c   1.000
_cell.angle_alpha   90.00
_cell.angle_beta   90.00
_cell.angle_gamma   90.00
#
_symmetry.space_group_name_H-M   'P 1'
#
loop_
_entity.id
_entity.type
_entity.pdbx_description
1 polymer ?
#
loop_
_entity_poly.entity_id
_entity_poly.type
_entity_poly.pdbx_seq_one_letter_code
_entity_poly.pdbx_strand_id
1 'polypeptide(L)'
;MQIRFEGVDGVIDALRRKEKEIKEKASRGMAKGCKIVEDEAKARCPVSTEATRPGGPHGELRESITSQTEGLTGMVGTNKEYAGYVELGTCKMPAQPYLVPALLAKKDEVIQVIADEVRG
;
A
#
# COMPACT_ATOMS: atom_id res chain seq x y z
N MET A 1 15.42 -7.70 33.25
CA MET A 1 16.83 -8.05 33.52
C MET A 1 17.73 -6.92 33.04
N GLN A 2 18.61 -6.46 33.89
CA GLN A 2 19.60 -5.45 33.53
C GLN A 2 20.99 -6.06 33.49
N ILE A 3 21.67 -5.92 32.37
CA ILE A 3 23.07 -6.30 32.24
C ILE A 3 23.86 -4.99 32.12
N ARG A 4 24.81 -4.80 33.01
CA ARG A 4 25.61 -3.56 33.03
C ARG A 4 27.10 -3.89 32.88
N PHE A 5 27.67 -3.37 31.81
CA PHE A 5 29.09 -3.48 31.52
C PHE A 5 29.68 -2.08 31.33
N GLU A 6 30.94 -1.91 31.69
CA GLU A 6 31.62 -0.68 31.40
C GLU A 6 31.79 -0.55 29.87
N GLY A 7 31.50 0.63 29.31
CA GLY A 7 31.56 0.87 27.86
C GLY A 7 30.33 0.45 27.08
N VAL A 8 29.28 0.00 27.75
CA VAL A 8 28.04 -0.48 27.11
C VAL A 8 27.26 0.64 26.39
N ASP A 9 27.44 1.89 26.80
CA ASP A 9 26.72 3.02 26.21
C ASP A 9 26.93 3.11 24.69
N GLY A 10 28.17 2.89 24.21
CA GLY A 10 28.46 2.86 22.78
C GLY A 10 27.74 1.73 22.04
N VAL A 11 27.60 0.56 22.72
CA VAL A 11 26.88 -0.58 22.13
C VAL A 11 25.39 -0.28 22.05
N ILE A 12 24.81 0.30 23.10
CA ILE A 12 23.40 0.69 23.13
C ILE A 12 23.11 1.72 22.02
N ASP A 13 23.98 2.72 21.86
CA ASP A 13 23.82 3.71 20.81
C ASP A 13 23.93 3.10 19.41
N ALA A 14 24.84 2.14 19.22
CA ALA A 14 24.95 1.41 17.97
C ALA A 14 23.70 0.60 17.64
N LEU A 15 23.12 -0.08 18.65
CA LEU A 15 21.87 -0.83 18.49
C LEU A 15 20.69 0.08 18.15
N ARG A 16 20.61 1.24 18.81
CA ARG A 16 19.55 2.23 18.52
C ARG A 16 19.66 2.77 17.11
N ARG A 17 20.88 3.03 16.63
CA ARG A 17 21.10 3.46 15.24
C ARG A 17 20.69 2.39 14.25
N LYS A 18 21.02 1.12 14.53
CA LYS A 18 20.59 -0.02 13.69
C LYS A 18 19.09 -0.16 13.65
N GLU A 19 18.41 -0.02 14.76
CA GLU A 19 16.96 -0.05 14.82
C GLU A 19 16.35 1.04 13.96
N LYS A 20 16.87 2.26 14.04
CA LYS A 20 16.42 3.38 13.23
C LYS A 20 16.65 3.12 11.74
N GLU A 21 17.82 2.62 11.36
CA GLU A 21 18.12 2.26 9.96
C GLU A 21 17.16 1.21 9.42
N ILE A 22 16.87 0.18 10.21
CA ILE A 22 15.94 -0.89 9.83
C ILE A 22 14.54 -0.32 9.63
N LYS A 23 14.08 0.53 10.53
CA LYS A 23 12.76 1.19 10.40
C LYS A 23 12.69 2.07 9.16
N GLU A 24 13.72 2.82 8.87
CA GLU A 24 13.79 3.67 7.66
C GLU A 24 13.75 2.83 6.40
N LYS A 25 14.52 1.73 6.35
CA LYS A 25 14.51 0.80 5.22
C LYS A 25 13.16 0.12 5.05
N ALA A 26 12.55 -0.32 6.14
CA ALA A 26 11.21 -0.92 6.10
C ALA A 26 10.16 0.07 5.62
N SER A 27 10.26 1.33 6.04
CA SER A 27 9.37 2.40 5.59
C SER A 27 9.49 2.65 4.08
N ARG A 28 10.72 2.65 3.56
CA ARG A 28 10.94 2.76 2.10
C ARG A 28 10.37 1.55 1.37
N GLY A 29 10.56 0.36 1.92
CA GLY A 29 9.97 -0.87 1.37
C GLY A 29 8.44 -0.82 1.36
N MET A 30 7.84 -0.29 2.42
CA MET A 30 6.39 -0.10 2.50
C MET A 30 5.90 0.85 1.41
N ALA A 31 6.61 1.96 1.16
CA ALA A 31 6.25 2.90 0.10
C ALA A 31 6.30 2.23 -1.28
N LYS A 32 7.32 1.43 -1.55
CA LYS A 32 7.43 0.66 -2.80
C LYS A 32 6.31 -0.37 -2.91
N GLY A 33 6.02 -1.08 -1.81
CA GLY A 33 4.94 -2.05 -1.76
C GLY A 33 3.56 -1.44 -2.00
N CYS A 34 3.29 -0.29 -1.39
CA CYS A 34 2.03 0.43 -1.62
C CYS A 34 1.89 0.86 -3.08
N LYS A 35 2.97 1.25 -3.72
CA LYS A 35 2.93 1.61 -5.14
C LYS A 35 2.60 0.40 -6.01
N ILE A 36 3.12 -0.77 -5.67
CA ILE A 36 2.79 -2.03 -6.37
C ILE A 36 1.30 -2.32 -6.25
N VAL A 37 0.74 -2.21 -5.05
CA VAL A 37 -0.70 -2.42 -4.82
C VAL A 37 -1.54 -1.37 -5.54
N GLU A 38 -1.11 -0.10 -5.50
CA GLU A 38 -1.78 0.98 -6.22
C GLU A 38 -1.86 0.69 -7.73
N ASP A 39 -0.75 0.29 -8.34
CA ASP A 39 -0.71 -0.01 -9.77
C ASP A 39 -1.59 -1.21 -10.12
N GLU A 40 -1.60 -2.25 -9.29
CA GLU A 40 -2.48 -3.41 -9.49
C GLU A 40 -3.95 -3.04 -9.30
N ALA A 41 -4.28 -2.21 -8.31
CA ALA A 41 -5.64 -1.73 -8.10
C ALA A 41 -6.12 -0.92 -9.30
N LYS A 42 -5.26 -0.07 -9.86
CA LYS A 42 -5.59 0.67 -11.08
C LYS A 42 -5.83 -0.25 -12.26
N ALA A 43 -5.03 -1.30 -12.41
CA ALA A 43 -5.19 -2.28 -13.47
C ALA A 43 -6.51 -3.06 -13.35
N ARG A 44 -6.97 -3.33 -12.14
CA ARG A 44 -8.21 -4.06 -11.86
C ARG A 44 -9.44 -3.17 -11.80
N CYS A 45 -9.24 -1.86 -11.61
CA CYS A 45 -10.35 -0.92 -11.44
C CYS A 45 -11.20 -0.85 -12.71
N PRO A 46 -12.54 -1.04 -12.60
CA PRO A 46 -13.38 -0.91 -13.77
C PRO A 46 -13.40 0.53 -14.28
N VAL A 47 -13.31 0.66 -15.60
CA VAL A 47 -13.35 1.94 -16.30
C VAL A 47 -14.61 1.98 -17.14
N SER A 48 -15.44 3.02 -16.96
CA SER A 48 -16.63 3.19 -17.79
C SER A 48 -16.25 3.47 -19.24
N THR A 49 -17.15 3.12 -20.14
CA THR A 49 -17.02 3.35 -21.58
C THR A 49 -18.16 4.23 -22.06
N GLU A 50 -18.10 4.69 -23.30
CA GLU A 50 -19.22 5.41 -23.91
C GLU A 50 -20.50 4.59 -23.89
N ALA A 51 -20.40 3.27 -23.96
CA ALA A 51 -21.56 2.38 -23.90
C ALA A 51 -22.19 2.34 -22.50
N THR A 52 -21.38 2.39 -21.44
CA THR A 52 -21.84 2.32 -20.07
C THR A 52 -22.08 3.68 -19.42
N ARG A 53 -21.41 4.72 -19.89
CA ARG A 53 -21.55 6.08 -19.42
C ARG A 53 -21.38 7.09 -20.56
N PRO A 54 -22.42 7.27 -21.41
CA PRO A 54 -22.33 8.17 -22.54
C PRO A 54 -22.01 9.61 -22.15
N GLY A 55 -21.04 10.20 -22.84
CA GLY A 55 -20.66 11.60 -22.64
C GLY A 55 -19.96 11.92 -21.34
N GLY A 56 -19.72 10.92 -20.48
CA GLY A 56 -19.06 11.12 -19.23
C GLY A 56 -17.54 11.04 -19.33
N PRO A 57 -16.81 11.52 -18.32
CA PRO A 57 -15.41 11.18 -18.21
C PRO A 57 -15.27 9.69 -17.84
N HIS A 58 -14.19 9.07 -18.31
CA HIS A 58 -13.90 7.66 -18.06
C HIS A 58 -12.58 7.53 -17.30
N GLY A 59 -12.54 6.60 -16.34
CA GLY A 59 -11.34 6.33 -15.59
C GLY A 59 -11.09 7.24 -14.40
N GLU A 60 -12.07 8.03 -13.98
CA GLU A 60 -11.96 8.90 -12.81
C GLU A 60 -11.61 8.14 -11.52
N LEU A 61 -12.30 7.02 -11.30
CA LEU A 61 -12.03 6.19 -10.12
C LEU A 61 -10.62 5.63 -10.17
N ARG A 62 -10.23 5.09 -11.30
CA ARG A 62 -8.90 4.55 -11.52
C ARG A 62 -7.82 5.59 -11.27
N GLU A 63 -7.97 6.78 -11.83
CA GLU A 63 -7.02 7.88 -11.65
C GLU A 63 -6.97 8.41 -10.22
N SER A 64 -8.06 8.28 -9.47
CA SER A 64 -8.14 8.74 -8.09
C SER A 64 -7.45 7.82 -7.10
N ILE A 65 -7.10 6.60 -7.49
CA ILE A 65 -6.43 5.65 -6.61
C ILE A 65 -5.01 6.15 -6.33
N THR A 66 -4.71 6.32 -5.04
CA THR A 66 -3.42 6.79 -4.57
C THR A 66 -2.93 5.94 -3.43
N SER A 67 -1.64 6.02 -3.14
CA SER A 67 -1.03 5.37 -1.99
C SER A 67 -0.37 6.38 -1.10
N GLN A 68 -0.38 6.10 0.20
CA GLN A 68 0.28 6.90 1.22
C GLN A 68 0.96 5.98 2.21
N THR A 69 2.09 6.42 2.74
CA THR A 69 2.76 5.71 3.82
C THR A 69 3.03 6.64 4.98
N GLU A 70 2.86 6.12 6.18
CA GLU A 70 3.20 6.81 7.42
C GLU A 70 3.91 5.81 8.31
N GLY A 71 5.22 5.99 8.49
CA GLY A 71 6.05 5.02 9.19
C GLY A 71 6.00 3.66 8.53
N LEU A 72 5.50 2.66 9.25
CA LEU A 72 5.36 1.28 8.77
C LEU A 72 3.93 0.93 8.34
N THR A 73 3.07 1.94 8.22
CA THR A 73 1.69 1.75 7.78
C THR A 73 1.53 2.24 6.34
N GLY A 74 0.99 1.39 5.51
CA GLY A 74 0.69 1.73 4.12
C GLY A 74 -0.81 1.77 3.90
N MET A 75 -1.26 2.71 3.07
CA MET A 75 -2.66 2.84 2.69
C MET A 75 -2.77 3.03 1.18
N VAL A 76 -3.68 2.30 0.57
CA VAL A 76 -4.04 2.46 -0.85
C VAL A 76 -5.54 2.66 -0.92
N GLY A 77 -5.96 3.68 -1.59
CA GLY A 77 -7.38 3.99 -1.65
C GLY A 77 -7.71 5.15 -2.56
N THR A 78 -8.95 5.60 -2.46
CA THR A 78 -9.50 6.68 -3.27
C THR A 78 -10.42 7.54 -2.42
N ASN A 79 -10.56 8.80 -2.80
CA ASN A 79 -11.48 9.74 -2.18
C ASN A 79 -12.84 9.82 -2.90
N LYS A 80 -13.09 9.01 -3.91
CA LYS A 80 -14.37 8.99 -4.60
C LYS A 80 -15.44 8.34 -3.74
N GLU A 81 -16.57 9.01 -3.57
CA GLU A 81 -17.67 8.56 -2.71
C GLU A 81 -18.26 7.23 -3.15
N TYR A 82 -18.31 6.99 -4.46
CA TYR A 82 -18.90 5.76 -5.01
C TYR A 82 -17.95 4.56 -5.02
N ALA A 83 -16.72 4.72 -4.58
CA ALA A 83 -15.71 3.65 -4.61
C ALA A 83 -16.13 2.40 -3.85
N GLY A 84 -16.76 2.58 -2.68
CA GLY A 84 -17.28 1.46 -1.88
C GLY A 84 -18.34 0.66 -2.60
N TYR A 85 -19.19 1.34 -3.36
CA TYR A 85 -20.25 0.67 -4.13
C TYR A 85 -19.68 -0.19 -5.26
N VAL A 86 -18.58 0.27 -5.88
CA VAL A 86 -17.90 -0.52 -6.91
C VAL A 86 -17.25 -1.76 -6.29
N GLU A 87 -16.56 -1.60 -5.16
CA GLU A 87 -15.86 -2.71 -4.49
C GLU A 87 -16.84 -3.77 -3.97
N LEU A 88 -17.92 -3.35 -3.32
CA LEU A 88 -18.84 -4.22 -2.61
C LEU A 88 -20.13 -4.52 -3.38
N GLY A 89 -20.42 -3.74 -4.42
CA GLY A 89 -21.68 -3.84 -5.14
C GLY A 89 -22.85 -3.18 -4.41
N THR A 90 -23.99 -3.15 -5.07
CA THR A 90 -25.27 -2.66 -4.53
C THR A 90 -26.37 -3.61 -4.94
N CYS A 91 -27.61 -3.37 -4.46
CA CYS A 91 -28.76 -4.15 -4.89
C CYS A 91 -29.08 -4.02 -6.39
N LYS A 92 -28.53 -3.00 -7.05
CA LYS A 92 -28.75 -2.72 -8.48
C LYS A 92 -27.53 -3.01 -9.35
N MET A 93 -26.37 -3.28 -8.74
CA MET A 93 -25.11 -3.43 -9.45
C MET A 93 -24.27 -4.51 -8.77
N PRO A 94 -23.75 -5.49 -9.52
CA PRO A 94 -22.86 -6.48 -8.94
C PRO A 94 -21.54 -5.84 -8.51
N ALA A 95 -20.87 -6.44 -7.52
CA ALA A 95 -19.56 -6.01 -7.09
C ALA A 95 -18.54 -6.17 -8.22
N GLN A 96 -17.65 -5.18 -8.34
CA GLN A 96 -16.50 -5.23 -9.23
C GLN A 96 -15.27 -4.87 -8.41
N PRO A 97 -14.81 -5.78 -7.52
CA PRO A 97 -13.74 -5.45 -6.58
C PRO A 97 -12.40 -5.23 -7.27
N TYR A 98 -11.65 -4.26 -6.78
CA TYR A 98 -10.36 -3.87 -7.34
C TYR A 98 -9.29 -3.60 -6.27
N LEU A 99 -9.68 -3.14 -5.07
CA LEU A 99 -8.74 -2.86 -3.97
C LEU A 99 -8.34 -4.14 -3.23
N VAL A 100 -9.30 -4.90 -2.75
CA VAL A 100 -9.04 -6.12 -1.99
C VAL A 100 -8.34 -7.18 -2.86
N PRO A 101 -8.81 -7.46 -4.09
CA PRO A 101 -8.09 -8.40 -4.95
C PRO A 101 -6.67 -7.95 -5.30
N ALA A 102 -6.45 -6.65 -5.48
CA ALA A 102 -5.13 -6.11 -5.76
C ALA A 102 -4.17 -6.40 -4.59
N LEU A 103 -4.61 -6.12 -3.36
CA LEU A 103 -3.82 -6.41 -2.18
C LEU A 103 -3.50 -7.90 -2.06
N LEU A 104 -4.51 -8.77 -2.24
CA LEU A 104 -4.32 -10.21 -2.13
C LEU A 104 -3.38 -10.75 -3.22
N ALA A 105 -3.50 -10.23 -4.44
CA ALA A 105 -2.65 -10.67 -5.55
C ALA A 105 -1.18 -10.25 -5.37
N LYS A 106 -0.93 -9.12 -4.75
CA LYS A 106 0.43 -8.55 -4.60
C LYS A 106 1.02 -8.69 -3.21
N LYS A 107 0.30 -9.28 -2.27
CA LYS A 107 0.72 -9.43 -0.88
C LYS A 107 2.14 -10.00 -0.74
N ASP A 108 2.43 -11.11 -1.40
CA ASP A 108 3.73 -11.76 -1.28
C ASP A 108 4.84 -10.93 -1.92
N GLU A 109 4.56 -10.28 -3.04
CA GLU A 109 5.50 -9.38 -3.68
C GLU A 109 5.82 -8.17 -2.80
N VAL A 110 4.81 -7.60 -2.13
CA VAL A 110 5.00 -6.49 -1.19
C VAL A 110 5.90 -6.91 -0.02
N ILE A 111 5.64 -8.08 0.55
CA ILE A 111 6.47 -8.62 1.64
C ILE A 111 7.91 -8.80 1.17
N GLN A 112 8.10 -9.33 -0.02
CA GLN A 112 9.43 -9.53 -0.59
C GLN A 112 10.16 -8.21 -0.82
N VAL A 113 9.48 -7.20 -1.33
CA VAL A 113 10.06 -5.86 -1.55
C VAL A 113 10.50 -5.24 -0.23
N ILE A 114 9.69 -5.35 0.81
CA ILE A 114 10.04 -4.84 2.14
C ILE A 114 11.26 -5.60 2.68
N ALA A 115 11.27 -6.92 2.56
CA ALA A 115 12.39 -7.74 3.02
C ALA A 115 13.69 -7.38 2.29
N ASP A 116 13.63 -7.22 0.98
CA ASP A 116 14.79 -6.86 0.16
C ASP A 116 15.34 -5.47 0.54
N GLU A 117 14.46 -4.51 0.80
CA GLU A 117 14.87 -3.17 1.23
C GLU A 117 15.55 -3.19 2.59
N VAL A 118 15.05 -3.99 3.52
CA VAL A 118 15.65 -4.14 4.86
C VAL A 118 17.02 -4.81 4.78
N ARG A 119 17.20 -5.79 3.90
CA ARG A 119 18.49 -6.48 3.71
C ARG A 119 19.54 -5.59 3.03
N GLY A 120 19.10 -4.72 2.15
CA GLY A 120 19.93 -3.80 1.38
C GLY A 120 20.55 -2.65 2.22
#